data_43362acd22fb84fe78c7e705eaef3bbf
#
_entry.id   43362acd22fb84fe78c7e705eaef3bbf
#
_cell.length_a   1.000
_cell.length_b   1.000
_cell.length_c   1.000
_cell.angle_alpha   90.00
_cell.angle_beta   90.00
_cell.angle_gamma   90.00
#
_symmetry.space_group_name_H-M   'P 1'
#
loop_
_entity.id
_entity.type
_entity.pdbx_description
1 polymer ?
#
loop_
_entity_poly.entity_id
_entity_poly.type
_entity_poly.pdbx_seq_one_letter_code
_entity_poly.pdbx_strand_id
1 'polypeptide(L)'
;MTHRKRTSILLVISFVLILVGSFFSNAINTDFGKIKTDRLYLMNDNGYTVSARIYIPKTATQEAPAPAMIICPGGDSPSDLLTPWASEIARRGFVVALVDYTGCGDTEVDNASQYWTNHGAMELETIYDYLANRPFVDATQIGVGGHSMGSLYSYCLSTKRQVSLVISDVIYSEAMPTYDLDFVQISGQHDEGLLARVNKIDELFKDPFLTELFGTDEIEPNKLYGSWEDHNARIFYVVNQTHADDMYWGQFVRLVVDSAMNSMEAPNPLPVSNMIYGWNFVALFVVIIGIVMMLFCVADLLLDSDLFSSLKLPAPQVTAGFAFKSKGWWICAAILALIPALFFFPGTAVGNQMASNKLFQLGTTPNGFLIWSLFSACGMLVFFLAYHFMYGKKKGCNVSSYGLATGSDTKVHIGYIVKSAVFALILF
;
A
#
# COMPACT_ATOMS: atom_id res chain seq x y z
N MET A 1 -5.56 -33.04 -28.19
CA MET A 1 -4.42 -32.22 -27.72
C MET A 1 -3.90 -32.86 -26.44
N THR A 2 -2.60 -33.16 -26.33
CA THR A 2 -2.03 -33.73 -25.10
C THR A 2 -2.13 -32.73 -23.96
N HIS A 3 -2.20 -33.25 -22.71
CA HIS A 3 -2.23 -32.42 -21.49
C HIS A 3 -1.10 -31.37 -21.50
N ARG A 4 0.13 -31.81 -21.66
CA ARG A 4 1.31 -30.92 -21.71
C ARG A 4 1.19 -29.80 -22.77
N LYS A 5 0.66 -30.12 -23.98
CA LYS A 5 0.47 -29.08 -25.00
C LYS A 5 -0.56 -28.04 -24.59
N ARG A 6 -1.64 -28.46 -23.88
CA ARG A 6 -2.64 -27.54 -23.35
C ARG A 6 -2.04 -26.63 -22.28
N THR A 7 -1.30 -27.17 -21.31
CA THR A 7 -0.62 -26.41 -20.25
C THR A 7 0.38 -25.42 -20.85
N SER A 8 1.17 -25.82 -21.85
CA SER A 8 2.11 -24.92 -22.54
C SER A 8 1.40 -23.75 -23.24
N ILE A 9 0.25 -23.99 -23.87
CA ILE A 9 -0.53 -22.90 -24.49
C ILE A 9 -1.07 -21.95 -23.42
N LEU A 10 -1.60 -22.47 -22.31
CA LEU A 10 -2.06 -21.64 -21.19
C LEU A 10 -0.92 -20.83 -20.57
N LEU A 11 0.28 -21.38 -20.49
CA LEU A 11 1.47 -20.67 -20.03
C LEU A 11 1.81 -19.48 -20.95
N VAL A 12 1.75 -19.68 -22.27
CA VAL A 12 1.96 -18.58 -23.23
C VAL A 12 0.88 -17.51 -23.07
N ILE A 13 -0.39 -17.91 -22.93
CA ILE A 13 -1.49 -16.98 -22.72
C ILE A 13 -1.28 -16.19 -21.42
N SER A 14 -0.87 -16.84 -20.31
CA SER A 14 -0.61 -16.17 -19.03
C SER A 14 0.49 -15.13 -19.16
N PHE A 15 1.56 -15.44 -19.87
CA PHE A 15 2.65 -14.51 -20.13
C PHE A 15 2.19 -13.29 -20.95
N VAL A 16 1.36 -13.52 -21.98
CA VAL A 16 0.75 -12.44 -22.77
C VAL A 16 -0.13 -11.54 -21.90
N LEU A 17 -0.96 -12.13 -21.01
CA LEU A 17 -1.80 -11.35 -20.09
C LEU A 17 -0.95 -10.47 -19.17
N ILE A 18 0.14 -10.99 -18.61
CA ILE A 18 1.07 -10.22 -17.76
C ILE A 18 1.67 -9.06 -18.56
N LEU A 19 2.20 -9.32 -19.76
CA LEU A 19 2.81 -8.27 -20.59
C LEU A 19 1.81 -7.19 -21.00
N VAL A 20 0.64 -7.61 -21.48
CA VAL A 20 -0.42 -6.68 -21.93
C VAL A 20 -0.93 -5.85 -20.74
N GLY A 21 -1.24 -6.48 -19.60
CA GLY A 21 -1.70 -5.78 -18.42
C GLY A 21 -0.65 -4.80 -17.88
N SER A 22 0.62 -5.21 -17.81
CA SER A 22 1.73 -4.34 -17.37
C SER A 22 1.94 -3.16 -18.33
N PHE A 23 1.86 -3.38 -19.64
CA PHE A 23 1.94 -2.33 -20.64
C PHE A 23 0.82 -1.28 -20.45
N PHE A 24 -0.43 -1.74 -20.32
CA PHE A 24 -1.56 -0.83 -20.12
C PHE A 24 -1.49 -0.11 -18.76
N SER A 25 -1.09 -0.79 -17.69
CA SER A 25 -0.86 -0.15 -16.38
C SER A 25 0.15 0.99 -16.49
N ASN A 26 1.30 0.73 -17.12
CA ASN A 26 2.31 1.76 -17.35
C ASN A 26 1.78 2.90 -18.26
N ALA A 27 1.07 2.55 -19.34
CA ALA A 27 0.51 3.55 -20.25
C ALA A 27 -0.47 4.49 -19.55
N ILE A 28 -1.35 3.95 -18.69
CA ILE A 28 -2.31 4.74 -17.91
C ILE A 28 -1.59 5.65 -16.92
N ASN A 29 -0.64 5.12 -16.15
CA ASN A 29 0.09 5.88 -15.13
C ASN A 29 1.00 6.97 -15.71
N THR A 30 1.37 6.84 -16.99
CA THR A 30 2.20 7.83 -17.72
C THR A 30 1.42 8.68 -18.72
N ASP A 31 0.08 8.66 -18.67
CA ASP A 31 -0.80 9.27 -19.68
C ASP A 31 -0.31 8.96 -21.10
N PHE A 32 -0.15 7.66 -21.39
CA PHE A 32 0.34 7.16 -22.67
C PHE A 32 1.69 7.75 -23.11
N GLY A 33 2.59 7.91 -22.13
CA GLY A 33 3.94 8.38 -22.33
C GLY A 33 4.09 9.91 -22.37
N LYS A 34 3.08 10.69 -22.01
CA LYS A 34 3.17 12.14 -21.85
C LYS A 34 3.82 12.54 -20.53
N ILE A 35 3.83 11.65 -19.55
CA ILE A 35 4.44 11.84 -18.24
C ILE A 35 5.64 10.91 -18.14
N LYS A 36 6.82 11.44 -17.81
CA LYS A 36 7.98 10.66 -17.43
C LYS A 36 7.87 10.34 -15.94
N THR A 37 8.08 9.08 -15.56
CA THR A 37 8.21 8.66 -14.17
C THR A 37 9.64 8.21 -13.88
N ASP A 38 10.13 8.53 -12.68
CA ASP A 38 11.45 8.13 -12.23
C ASP A 38 11.41 7.87 -10.71
N ARG A 39 12.40 7.16 -10.18
CA ARG A 39 12.58 6.97 -8.75
C ARG A 39 13.76 7.82 -8.29
N LEU A 40 13.54 8.65 -7.29
CA LEU A 40 14.56 9.47 -6.65
C LEU A 40 15.04 8.78 -5.38
N TYR A 41 16.33 8.89 -5.13
CA TYR A 41 16.97 8.53 -3.88
C TYR A 41 17.85 9.71 -3.46
N LEU A 42 17.40 10.44 -2.44
CA LEU A 42 18.04 11.66 -1.97
C LEU A 42 18.49 11.46 -0.52
N MET A 43 19.60 12.05 -0.15
CA MET A 43 20.07 12.02 1.24
C MET A 43 19.47 13.19 2.01
N ASN A 44 18.83 12.93 3.15
CA ASN A 44 18.36 13.97 4.04
C ASN A 44 19.50 14.51 4.93
N ASP A 45 19.23 15.55 5.71
CA ASP A 45 20.23 16.20 6.57
C ASP A 45 20.79 15.29 7.66
N ASN A 46 20.09 14.20 8.00
CA ASN A 46 20.55 13.19 8.95
C ASN A 46 21.40 12.09 8.30
N GLY A 47 21.62 12.15 6.98
CA GLY A 47 22.41 11.16 6.25
C GLY A 47 21.67 9.87 5.91
N TYR A 48 20.34 9.88 5.90
CA TYR A 48 19.50 8.75 5.48
C TYR A 48 18.95 8.96 4.09
N THR A 49 18.80 7.87 3.35
CA THR A 49 18.22 7.89 2.01
C THR A 49 16.71 8.05 2.07
N VAL A 50 16.20 9.09 1.40
CA VAL A 50 14.77 9.32 1.16
C VAL A 50 14.42 8.88 -0.25
N SER A 51 13.44 8.02 -0.38
CA SER A 51 12.90 7.57 -1.66
C SER A 51 11.65 8.35 -2.03
N ALA A 52 11.53 8.71 -3.31
CA ALA A 52 10.31 9.26 -3.87
C ALA A 52 10.13 8.82 -5.33
N ARG A 53 8.90 8.62 -5.75
CA ARG A 53 8.56 8.47 -7.17
C ARG A 53 8.15 9.84 -7.72
N ILE A 54 8.85 10.30 -8.76
CA ILE A 54 8.53 11.57 -9.41
C ILE A 54 7.81 11.35 -10.74
N TYR A 55 6.79 12.18 -10.99
CA TYR A 55 6.01 12.27 -12.23
C TYR A 55 6.29 13.62 -12.85
N ILE A 56 6.88 13.66 -14.04
CA ILE A 56 7.27 14.89 -14.74
C ILE A 56 6.52 14.94 -16.07
N PRO A 57 5.48 15.77 -16.22
CA PRO A 57 4.84 16.01 -17.52
C PRO A 57 5.85 16.55 -18.53
N LYS A 58 5.76 16.11 -19.78
CA LYS A 58 6.66 16.61 -20.85
C LYS A 58 6.50 18.10 -21.14
N THR A 59 5.41 18.70 -20.66
CA THR A 59 5.16 20.16 -20.73
C THR A 59 5.92 20.94 -19.68
N ALA A 60 6.37 20.31 -18.59
CA ALA A 60 7.17 20.94 -17.55
C ALA A 60 8.63 21.04 -18.03
N THR A 61 9.05 22.23 -18.42
CA THR A 61 10.39 22.55 -18.94
C THR A 61 10.97 23.77 -18.25
N GLN A 62 12.21 24.11 -18.52
CA GLN A 62 12.82 25.33 -17.98
C GLN A 62 12.14 26.60 -18.53
N GLU A 63 11.64 26.56 -19.77
CA GLU A 63 10.94 27.66 -20.41
C GLU A 63 9.48 27.79 -19.97
N ALA A 64 8.91 26.71 -19.47
CA ALA A 64 7.54 26.61 -18.94
C ALA A 64 7.55 25.78 -17.65
N PRO A 65 8.06 26.34 -16.53
CA PRO A 65 8.05 25.66 -15.24
C PRO A 65 6.60 25.34 -14.82
N ALA A 66 6.39 24.17 -14.23
CA ALA A 66 5.08 23.72 -13.80
C ALA A 66 4.93 23.79 -12.28
N PRO A 67 3.70 23.99 -11.75
CA PRO A 67 3.44 23.82 -10.34
C PRO A 67 3.74 22.38 -9.90
N ALA A 68 3.99 22.17 -8.60
CA ALA A 68 4.32 20.86 -8.08
C ALA A 68 3.42 20.43 -6.91
N MET A 69 3.23 19.12 -6.75
CA MET A 69 2.58 18.51 -5.59
C MET A 69 3.49 17.47 -4.95
N ILE A 70 3.63 17.54 -3.63
CA ILE A 70 4.28 16.52 -2.81
C ILE A 70 3.17 15.72 -2.13
N ILE A 71 3.18 14.41 -2.26
CA ILE A 71 2.14 13.53 -1.73
C ILE A 71 2.76 12.48 -0.83
N CYS A 72 2.24 12.37 0.41
CA CYS A 72 2.72 11.48 1.44
C CYS A 72 1.66 10.45 1.84
N PRO A 73 2.00 9.15 1.93
CA PRO A 73 1.05 8.09 2.28
C PRO A 73 0.73 8.04 3.77
N GLY A 74 -0.27 7.25 4.10
CA GLY A 74 -0.64 6.91 5.47
C GLY A 74 0.36 6.01 6.19
N GLY A 75 0.08 5.74 7.47
CA GLY A 75 0.91 4.90 8.32
C GLY A 75 1.21 3.54 7.71
N ASP A 76 2.49 3.13 7.79
CA ASP A 76 2.97 1.82 7.32
C ASP A 76 2.67 1.49 5.85
N SER A 77 2.43 2.51 5.03
CA SER A 77 2.03 2.38 3.62
C SER A 77 3.12 2.89 2.67
N PRO A 78 3.42 2.19 1.58
CA PRO A 78 4.27 2.74 0.53
C PRO A 78 3.52 3.84 -0.23
N SER A 79 4.25 4.85 -0.70
CA SER A 79 3.69 5.98 -1.44
C SER A 79 2.97 5.58 -2.73
N ASP A 80 3.33 4.43 -3.31
CA ASP A 80 2.72 3.88 -4.52
C ASP A 80 1.19 3.64 -4.38
N LEU A 81 0.65 3.53 -3.16
CA LEU A 81 -0.80 3.45 -2.93
C LEU A 81 -1.54 4.72 -3.35
N LEU A 82 -0.86 5.88 -3.35
CA LEU A 82 -1.42 7.16 -3.79
C LEU A 82 -1.14 7.47 -5.28
N THR A 83 -0.74 6.46 -6.06
CA THR A 83 -0.62 6.59 -7.52
C THR A 83 -1.86 7.18 -8.20
N PRO A 84 -3.11 6.89 -7.79
CA PRO A 84 -4.30 7.55 -8.34
C PRO A 84 -4.26 9.08 -8.23
N TRP A 85 -3.85 9.63 -7.08
CA TRP A 85 -3.72 11.07 -6.89
C TRP A 85 -2.62 11.63 -7.79
N ALA A 86 -1.43 11.01 -7.72
CA ALA A 86 -0.25 11.50 -8.45
C ALA A 86 -0.44 11.47 -9.97
N SER A 87 -0.96 10.38 -10.53
CA SER A 87 -1.14 10.25 -11.98
C SER A 87 -2.17 11.24 -12.51
N GLU A 88 -3.27 11.46 -11.78
CA GLU A 88 -4.32 12.38 -12.21
C GLU A 88 -3.93 13.86 -12.06
N ILE A 89 -3.18 14.22 -11.02
CA ILE A 89 -2.61 15.56 -10.88
C ILE A 89 -1.55 15.79 -11.98
N ALA A 90 -0.66 14.82 -12.22
CA ALA A 90 0.37 14.92 -13.26
C ALA A 90 -0.22 15.03 -14.67
N ARG A 91 -1.37 14.40 -14.97
CA ARG A 91 -2.10 14.56 -16.23
C ARG A 91 -2.57 16.00 -16.46
N ARG A 92 -2.73 16.77 -15.40
CA ARG A 92 -3.09 18.20 -15.44
C ARG A 92 -1.87 19.12 -15.53
N GLY A 93 -0.69 18.54 -15.71
CA GLY A 93 0.54 19.25 -16.01
C GLY A 93 1.41 19.54 -14.79
N PHE A 94 1.02 19.11 -13.60
CA PHE A 94 1.82 19.28 -12.38
C PHE A 94 2.99 18.30 -12.33
N VAL A 95 4.11 18.75 -11.80
CA VAL A 95 5.17 17.83 -11.33
C VAL A 95 4.70 17.24 -10.00
N VAL A 96 4.72 15.91 -9.86
CA VAL A 96 4.25 15.26 -8.62
C VAL A 96 5.34 14.36 -8.05
N ALA A 97 5.59 14.46 -6.74
CA ALA A 97 6.45 13.56 -6.00
C ALA A 97 5.63 12.77 -4.97
N LEU A 98 5.60 11.45 -5.12
CA LEU A 98 5.13 10.52 -4.10
C LEU A 98 6.29 10.15 -3.19
N VAL A 99 6.23 10.52 -1.92
CA VAL A 99 7.33 10.40 -0.96
C VAL A 99 7.10 9.24 -0.02
N ASP A 100 8.06 8.34 0.06
CA ASP A 100 8.10 7.34 1.11
C ASP A 100 8.71 7.98 2.38
N TYR A 101 7.99 7.98 3.50
CA TYR A 101 8.55 8.47 4.76
C TYR A 101 9.37 7.37 5.46
N THR A 102 10.07 7.74 6.54
CA THR A 102 10.99 6.84 7.25
C THR A 102 10.42 5.46 7.53
N GLY A 103 11.12 4.42 7.12
CA GLY A 103 10.72 3.02 7.30
C GLY A 103 9.59 2.53 6.39
N CYS A 104 9.15 3.34 5.43
CA CYS A 104 8.15 2.96 4.43
C CYS A 104 8.75 2.94 3.02
N GLY A 105 8.19 2.09 2.15
CA GLY A 105 8.69 1.93 0.79
C GLY A 105 10.19 1.64 0.76
N ASP A 106 10.92 2.43 -0.01
CA ASP A 106 12.39 2.33 -0.15
C ASP A 106 13.15 3.37 0.68
N THR A 107 12.49 4.14 1.55
CA THR A 107 13.14 5.10 2.45
C THR A 107 13.77 4.37 3.64
N GLU A 108 15.03 4.70 3.93
CA GLU A 108 15.75 4.12 5.05
C GLU A 108 15.10 4.48 6.39
N VAL A 109 15.21 3.56 7.36
CA VAL A 109 14.71 3.82 8.72
C VAL A 109 15.64 4.78 9.43
N ASP A 110 15.21 6.01 9.67
CA ASP A 110 15.85 6.94 10.56
C ASP A 110 15.34 6.72 11.99
N ASN A 111 16.16 6.11 12.85
CA ASN A 111 15.81 5.87 14.25
C ASN A 111 15.72 7.15 15.10
N ALA A 112 16.24 8.29 14.60
CA ALA A 112 16.08 9.59 15.22
C ALA A 112 14.76 10.27 14.85
N SER A 113 14.15 9.89 13.75
CA SER A 113 12.81 10.33 13.36
C SER A 113 11.75 9.49 14.09
N GLN A 114 11.53 9.79 15.35
CA GLN A 114 10.41 9.19 16.05
C GLN A 114 9.11 9.72 15.47
N TYR A 115 8.24 8.82 15.05
CA TYR A 115 6.96 9.02 14.36
C TYR A 115 6.05 10.13 14.93
N TRP A 116 6.25 10.56 16.16
CA TRP A 116 5.31 11.38 16.91
C TRP A 116 5.89 12.72 17.36
N THR A 117 7.11 13.03 17.04
CA THR A 117 7.73 14.31 17.31
C THR A 117 7.97 15.06 16.00
N ASN A 118 8.04 16.37 16.00
CA ASN A 118 8.18 17.33 14.88
C ASN A 118 9.13 16.97 13.72
N HIS A 119 9.54 15.74 13.60
CA HIS A 119 10.52 15.24 12.62
C HIS A 119 9.90 14.61 11.35
N GLY A 120 8.62 14.30 11.35
CA GLY A 120 7.95 13.62 10.25
C GLY A 120 7.90 14.38 8.93
N ALA A 121 8.34 15.63 8.88
CA ALA A 121 8.43 16.41 7.66
C ALA A 121 9.80 16.33 6.97
N MET A 122 10.83 15.70 7.56
CA MET A 122 12.20 15.75 7.03
C MET A 122 12.32 15.15 5.63
N GLU A 123 11.63 14.05 5.37
CA GLU A 123 11.59 13.44 4.04
C GLU A 123 10.90 14.37 3.05
N LEU A 124 9.80 15.00 3.48
CA LEU A 124 9.07 15.97 2.66
C LEU A 124 9.88 17.25 2.46
N GLU A 125 10.62 17.72 3.48
CA GLU A 125 11.54 18.87 3.35
C GLU A 125 12.63 18.58 2.32
N THR A 126 13.24 17.40 2.36
CA THR A 126 14.25 16.95 1.39
C THR A 126 13.70 16.97 -0.04
N ILE A 127 12.48 16.51 -0.22
CA ILE A 127 11.83 16.50 -1.55
C ILE A 127 11.38 17.91 -1.95
N TYR A 128 10.88 18.73 -1.02
CA TYR A 128 10.54 20.13 -1.28
C TYR A 128 11.76 20.91 -1.77
N ASP A 129 12.87 20.82 -1.04
CA ASP A 129 14.12 21.52 -1.37
C ASP A 129 14.69 21.02 -2.71
N TYR A 130 14.53 19.73 -3.02
CA TYR A 130 14.86 19.20 -4.34
C TYR A 130 13.99 19.83 -5.43
N LEU A 131 12.66 19.84 -5.29
CA LEU A 131 11.74 20.35 -6.30
C LEU A 131 11.89 21.84 -6.51
N ALA A 132 11.98 22.63 -5.44
CA ALA A 132 12.15 24.08 -5.49
C ALA A 132 13.43 24.53 -6.25
N ASN A 133 14.43 23.64 -6.34
CA ASN A 133 15.66 23.89 -7.08
C ASN A 133 15.67 23.29 -8.51
N ARG A 134 14.54 22.81 -9.03
CA ARG A 134 14.45 22.28 -10.40
C ARG A 134 14.01 23.34 -11.39
N PRO A 135 14.70 23.52 -12.53
CA PRO A 135 14.35 24.57 -13.50
C PRO A 135 12.99 24.34 -14.16
N PHE A 136 12.44 23.14 -14.10
CA PHE A 136 11.13 22.78 -14.65
C PHE A 136 9.98 22.86 -13.61
N VAL A 137 10.27 23.32 -12.38
CA VAL A 137 9.28 23.52 -11.31
C VAL A 137 9.15 25.02 -11.03
N ASP A 138 7.92 25.50 -10.94
CA ASP A 138 7.62 26.80 -10.39
C ASP A 138 7.65 26.71 -8.85
N ALA A 139 8.75 27.17 -8.26
CA ALA A 139 8.97 27.12 -6.83
C ALA A 139 7.98 27.97 -6.00
N THR A 140 7.22 28.86 -6.64
CA THR A 140 6.18 29.66 -5.99
C THR A 140 4.84 28.93 -5.90
N GLN A 141 4.69 27.80 -6.61
CA GLN A 141 3.47 27.01 -6.70
C GLN A 141 3.76 25.54 -6.32
N ILE A 142 4.13 25.30 -5.06
CA ILE A 142 4.32 23.95 -4.52
C ILE A 142 3.23 23.68 -3.48
N GLY A 143 2.39 22.70 -3.75
CA GLY A 143 1.41 22.18 -2.81
C GLY A 143 1.87 20.87 -2.16
N VAL A 144 1.26 20.52 -1.05
CA VAL A 144 1.50 19.27 -0.33
C VAL A 144 0.18 18.63 0.06
N GLY A 145 0.13 17.32 0.07
CA GLY A 145 -1.03 16.58 0.53
C GLY A 145 -0.68 15.20 1.02
N GLY A 146 -1.55 14.62 1.81
CA GLY A 146 -1.30 13.29 2.34
C GLY A 146 -2.56 12.59 2.81
N HIS A 147 -2.45 11.28 2.90
CA HIS A 147 -3.45 10.39 3.46
C HIS A 147 -3.08 10.02 4.89
N SER A 148 -4.04 10.08 5.83
CA SER A 148 -3.84 9.61 7.20
C SER A 148 -2.62 10.28 7.87
N MET A 149 -1.64 9.52 8.31
CA MET A 149 -0.39 10.05 8.88
C MET A 149 0.36 10.96 7.91
N GLY A 150 0.25 10.74 6.60
CA GLY A 150 0.79 11.63 5.58
C GLY A 150 0.16 13.02 5.60
N SER A 151 -1.08 13.17 6.07
CA SER A 151 -1.72 14.48 6.31
C SER A 151 -0.97 15.28 7.37
N LEU A 152 -0.60 14.62 8.49
CA LEU A 152 0.21 15.24 9.54
C LEU A 152 1.55 15.74 9.00
N TYR A 153 2.24 14.89 8.24
CA TYR A 153 3.54 15.26 7.66
C TYR A 153 3.42 16.39 6.64
N SER A 154 2.38 16.36 5.82
CA SER A 154 2.07 17.43 4.88
C SER A 154 1.80 18.74 5.59
N TYR A 155 1.01 18.70 6.66
CA TYR A 155 0.76 19.87 7.47
C TYR A 155 2.03 20.38 8.19
N CYS A 156 2.85 19.48 8.76
CA CYS A 156 4.12 19.86 9.37
C CYS A 156 5.08 20.51 8.37
N LEU A 157 5.11 20.07 7.12
CA LEU A 157 5.90 20.73 6.08
C LEU A 157 5.49 22.19 5.91
N SER A 158 4.19 22.50 5.90
CA SER A 158 3.68 23.86 5.73
C SER A 158 4.10 24.82 6.86
N THR A 159 4.46 24.31 8.03
CA THR A 159 5.01 25.12 9.12
C THR A 159 6.52 25.39 9.00
N LYS A 160 7.21 24.72 8.07
CA LYS A 160 8.67 24.78 7.87
C LYS A 160 9.06 25.33 6.51
N ARG A 161 8.22 25.16 5.50
CA ARG A 161 8.40 25.61 4.12
C ARG A 161 7.13 26.29 3.63
N GLN A 162 7.27 27.32 2.82
CA GLN A 162 6.12 27.99 2.22
C GLN A 162 5.53 27.12 1.12
N VAL A 163 4.28 26.74 1.27
CA VAL A 163 3.51 25.96 0.29
C VAL A 163 2.24 26.71 -0.11
N SER A 164 1.76 26.49 -1.34
CA SER A 164 0.52 27.12 -1.81
C SER A 164 -0.72 26.41 -1.28
N LEU A 165 -0.67 25.10 -1.14
CA LEU A 165 -1.82 24.25 -0.78
C LEU A 165 -1.41 23.17 0.21
N VAL A 166 -2.26 22.95 1.21
CA VAL A 166 -2.24 21.74 2.04
C VAL A 166 -3.54 20.97 1.85
N ILE A 167 -3.43 19.70 1.45
CA ILE A 167 -4.56 18.76 1.45
C ILE A 167 -4.37 17.78 2.59
N SER A 168 -5.28 17.82 3.56
CA SER A 168 -5.32 16.93 4.72
C SER A 168 -6.53 16.01 4.64
N ASP A 169 -6.33 14.76 4.93
CA ASP A 169 -7.40 13.77 5.02
C ASP A 169 -8.01 13.77 6.44
N VAL A 170 -7.26 13.36 7.46
CA VAL A 170 -7.81 13.20 8.82
C VAL A 170 -6.92 13.74 9.93
N ILE A 171 -5.65 14.01 9.69
CA ILE A 171 -4.67 14.34 10.73
C ILE A 171 -4.03 15.69 10.44
N TYR A 172 -3.96 16.54 11.46
CA TYR A 172 -3.33 17.84 11.43
C TYR A 172 -2.50 18.06 12.70
N SER A 173 -1.58 19.02 12.66
CA SER A 173 -0.82 19.50 13.83
C SER A 173 -1.50 20.75 14.42
N GLU A 174 -1.32 21.00 15.71
CA GLU A 174 -1.84 22.20 16.37
C GLU A 174 -1.02 23.48 16.07
N ALA A 175 0.04 23.39 15.28
CA ALA A 175 0.85 24.55 14.89
C ALA A 175 0.17 25.31 13.73
N MET A 176 -0.12 26.60 13.91
CA MET A 176 -0.68 27.45 12.85
C MET A 176 0.38 27.85 11.82
N PRO A 177 0.06 27.83 10.52
CA PRO A 177 0.91 28.45 9.50
C PRO A 177 1.07 29.95 9.76
N THR A 178 2.26 30.49 9.48
CA THR A 178 2.58 31.91 9.70
C THR A 178 2.37 32.77 8.47
N TYR A 179 1.81 32.23 7.40
CA TYR A 179 1.55 32.87 6.11
C TYR A 179 0.22 32.32 5.53
N ASP A 180 -0.33 33.04 4.55
CA ASP A 180 -1.53 32.60 3.85
C ASP A 180 -1.21 31.42 2.93
N LEU A 181 -2.06 30.40 2.97
CA LEU A 181 -2.02 29.20 2.13
C LEU A 181 -3.44 28.67 1.96
N ASP A 182 -3.68 27.91 0.92
CA ASP A 182 -4.95 27.20 0.77
C ASP A 182 -4.93 25.90 1.60
N PHE A 183 -6.00 25.66 2.35
CA PHE A 183 -6.12 24.46 3.18
C PHE A 183 -7.43 23.72 2.87
N VAL A 184 -7.30 22.46 2.52
CA VAL A 184 -8.43 21.57 2.22
C VAL A 184 -8.40 20.36 3.13
N GLN A 185 -9.43 20.22 3.96
CA GLN A 185 -9.70 19.01 4.72
C GLN A 185 -10.70 18.16 3.95
N ILE A 186 -10.40 16.89 3.73
CA ILE A 186 -11.32 15.93 3.12
C ILE A 186 -11.45 14.75 4.08
N SER A 187 -12.64 14.49 4.61
CA SER A 187 -12.82 13.41 5.59
C SER A 187 -13.97 12.49 5.23
N GLY A 188 -13.72 11.19 5.38
CA GLY A 188 -14.74 10.17 5.21
C GLY A 188 -15.74 10.16 6.37
N GLN A 189 -17.04 10.12 6.07
CA GLN A 189 -18.09 10.04 7.09
C GLN A 189 -18.00 8.75 7.91
N HIS A 190 -17.42 7.70 7.33
CA HIS A 190 -17.25 6.38 7.94
C HIS A 190 -15.78 6.04 8.16
N ASP A 191 -14.93 7.06 8.23
CA ASP A 191 -13.50 6.90 8.46
C ASP A 191 -13.24 6.42 9.88
N GLU A 192 -12.83 5.16 10.01
CA GLU A 192 -12.55 4.52 11.29
C GLU A 192 -11.29 5.07 11.97
N GLY A 193 -10.34 5.61 11.22
CA GLY A 193 -9.15 6.27 11.76
C GLY A 193 -9.51 7.60 12.43
N LEU A 194 -10.42 8.34 11.84
CA LEU A 194 -10.98 9.57 12.39
C LEU A 194 -11.91 9.28 13.57
N LEU A 195 -12.86 8.34 13.41
CA LEU A 195 -13.84 7.98 14.43
C LEU A 195 -13.22 7.30 15.67
N ALA A 196 -11.96 6.88 15.61
CA ALA A 196 -11.18 6.49 16.77
C ALA A 196 -10.78 7.69 17.67
N ARG A 197 -10.86 8.92 17.18
CA ARG A 197 -10.49 10.16 17.88
C ARG A 197 -11.69 11.00 18.27
N VAL A 198 -12.71 11.02 17.42
CA VAL A 198 -13.98 11.73 17.64
C VAL A 198 -15.14 10.75 17.51
N ASN A 199 -16.21 10.93 18.28
CA ASN A 199 -17.36 10.03 18.19
C ASN A 199 -18.16 10.24 16.90
N LYS A 200 -18.15 11.46 16.37
CA LYS A 200 -18.82 11.85 15.12
C LYS A 200 -18.00 12.90 14.40
N ILE A 201 -18.06 12.89 13.08
CA ILE A 201 -17.38 13.87 12.23
C ILE A 201 -17.82 15.32 12.56
N ASP A 202 -19.07 15.50 12.99
CA ASP A 202 -19.63 16.83 13.33
C ASP A 202 -18.88 17.51 14.50
N GLU A 203 -18.17 16.74 15.34
CA GLU A 203 -17.34 17.29 16.42
C GLU A 203 -16.16 18.09 15.87
N LEU A 204 -15.66 17.76 14.68
CA LEU A 204 -14.58 18.48 14.02
C LEU A 204 -15.02 19.88 13.54
N PHE A 205 -16.30 20.10 13.26
CA PHE A 205 -16.79 21.40 12.82
C PHE A 205 -16.72 22.46 13.92
N LYS A 206 -16.52 22.04 15.16
CA LYS A 206 -16.34 22.87 16.36
C LYS A 206 -14.99 22.66 17.03
N ASP A 207 -14.09 21.96 16.37
CA ASP A 207 -12.72 21.77 16.87
C ASP A 207 -12.02 23.14 16.98
N PRO A 208 -11.44 23.50 18.12
CA PRO A 208 -10.89 24.84 18.34
C PRO A 208 -9.78 25.21 17.35
N PHE A 209 -8.94 24.24 16.97
CA PHE A 209 -7.87 24.47 16.01
C PHE A 209 -8.44 24.71 14.60
N LEU A 210 -9.38 23.87 14.16
CA LEU A 210 -9.98 23.98 12.83
C LEU A 210 -10.81 25.26 12.71
N THR A 211 -11.60 25.61 13.73
CA THR A 211 -12.40 26.84 13.71
C THR A 211 -11.51 28.10 13.68
N GLU A 212 -10.38 28.11 14.40
CA GLU A 212 -9.37 29.16 14.30
C GLU A 212 -8.77 29.24 12.91
N LEU A 213 -8.36 28.10 12.33
CA LEU A 213 -7.80 28.02 10.97
C LEU A 213 -8.79 28.50 9.90
N PHE A 214 -10.08 28.20 10.08
CA PHE A 214 -11.14 28.59 9.15
C PHE A 214 -11.69 30.01 9.41
N GLY A 215 -11.34 30.64 10.53
CA GLY A 215 -11.81 31.96 10.91
C GLY A 215 -13.32 32.00 11.19
N THR A 216 -13.90 30.97 11.80
CA THR A 216 -15.33 30.83 12.08
C THR A 216 -15.54 30.12 13.41
N ASP A 217 -16.68 30.35 14.07
CA ASP A 217 -17.05 29.64 15.30
C ASP A 217 -17.55 28.21 15.06
N GLU A 218 -18.05 27.94 13.86
CA GLU A 218 -18.51 26.61 13.43
C GLU A 218 -18.29 26.44 11.92
N ILE A 219 -17.71 25.33 11.52
CA ILE A 219 -17.44 25.03 10.10
C ILE A 219 -18.70 24.44 9.46
N GLU A 220 -19.14 25.02 8.36
CA GLU A 220 -20.15 24.43 7.48
C GLU A 220 -19.44 23.52 6.47
N PRO A 221 -19.71 22.19 6.46
CA PRO A 221 -19.06 21.28 5.53
C PRO A 221 -19.38 21.63 4.06
N ASN A 222 -18.41 21.39 3.19
CA ASN A 222 -18.49 21.66 1.75
C ASN A 222 -18.67 23.16 1.38
N LYS A 223 -18.41 24.06 2.31
CA LYS A 223 -18.44 25.50 2.08
C LYS A 223 -17.02 26.05 1.97
N LEU A 224 -16.82 26.90 0.97
CA LEU A 224 -15.57 27.65 0.82
C LEU A 224 -15.57 28.86 1.76
N TYR A 225 -14.50 28.97 2.56
CA TYR A 225 -14.14 30.16 3.33
C TYR A 225 -12.92 30.79 2.69
N GLY A 226 -12.82 32.11 2.66
CA GLY A 226 -11.78 32.82 1.94
C GLY A 226 -11.91 32.69 0.43
N SER A 227 -10.82 32.73 -0.29
CA SER A 227 -10.76 32.76 -1.75
C SER A 227 -9.52 32.05 -2.27
N TRP A 228 -9.65 31.29 -3.36
CA TRP A 228 -8.52 30.71 -4.08
C TRP A 228 -7.61 31.78 -4.70
N GLU A 229 -8.21 32.89 -5.15
CA GLU A 229 -7.49 34.00 -5.77
C GLU A 229 -6.57 34.73 -4.77
N ASP A 230 -7.01 34.82 -3.49
CA ASP A 230 -6.24 35.45 -2.42
C ASP A 230 -5.30 34.43 -1.69
N HIS A 231 -5.24 33.18 -2.13
CA HIS A 231 -4.48 32.09 -1.51
C HIS A 231 -4.77 31.89 -0.01
N ASN A 232 -6.03 32.08 0.39
CA ASN A 232 -6.51 31.87 1.76
C ASN A 232 -7.76 31.01 1.81
N ALA A 233 -8.01 30.21 0.77
CA ALA A 233 -9.15 29.30 0.70
C ALA A 233 -9.08 28.25 1.81
N ARG A 234 -10.23 28.02 2.47
CA ARG A 234 -10.42 26.97 3.46
C ARG A 234 -11.70 26.22 3.11
N ILE A 235 -11.60 24.89 3.03
CA ILE A 235 -12.78 24.09 2.77
C ILE A 235 -12.68 22.73 3.47
N PHE A 236 -13.79 22.31 4.09
CA PHE A 236 -13.89 21.00 4.72
C PHE A 236 -14.90 20.16 3.96
N TYR A 237 -14.41 19.22 3.15
CA TYR A 237 -15.25 18.27 2.43
C TYR A 237 -15.57 17.06 3.32
N VAL A 238 -16.85 16.65 3.30
CA VAL A 238 -17.30 15.39 3.89
C VAL A 238 -17.75 14.47 2.78
N VAL A 239 -17.15 13.27 2.74
CA VAL A 239 -17.43 12.26 1.72
C VAL A 239 -17.96 10.98 2.37
N ASN A 240 -18.82 10.24 1.66
CA ASN A 240 -19.42 9.02 2.17
C ASN A 240 -18.48 7.81 1.91
N GLN A 241 -17.37 7.76 2.66
CA GLN A 241 -16.26 6.81 2.46
C GLN A 241 -15.69 6.33 3.79
N THR A 242 -14.92 5.23 3.74
CA THR A 242 -14.10 4.71 4.85
C THR A 242 -12.66 5.19 4.68
N HIS A 243 -11.82 5.04 5.70
CA HIS A 243 -10.42 5.46 5.68
C HIS A 243 -9.61 4.86 4.52
N ALA A 244 -9.82 3.58 4.21
CA ALA A 244 -9.10 2.93 3.13
C ALA A 244 -9.56 3.37 1.73
N ASP A 245 -10.81 3.83 1.58
CA ASP A 245 -11.37 4.27 0.29
C ASP A 245 -10.76 5.60 -0.18
N ASP A 246 -10.27 6.43 0.74
CA ASP A 246 -9.75 7.77 0.46
C ASP A 246 -8.57 7.76 -0.52
N MET A 247 -7.80 6.67 -0.54
CA MET A 247 -6.65 6.52 -1.44
C MET A 247 -7.05 6.37 -2.92
N TYR A 248 -8.20 5.80 -3.23
CA TYR A 248 -8.54 5.40 -4.60
C TYR A 248 -10.00 5.60 -5.01
N TRP A 249 -10.91 5.99 -4.09
CA TRP A 249 -12.30 6.20 -4.46
C TRP A 249 -12.50 7.48 -5.27
N GLY A 250 -13.28 7.39 -6.34
CA GLY A 250 -13.36 8.44 -7.36
C GLY A 250 -13.82 9.80 -6.87
N GLN A 251 -14.63 9.89 -5.81
CA GLN A 251 -15.04 11.17 -5.25
C GLN A 251 -13.87 11.86 -4.54
N PHE A 252 -13.14 11.13 -3.72
CA PHE A 252 -11.99 11.67 -2.99
C PHE A 252 -10.90 12.13 -3.95
N VAL A 253 -10.49 11.27 -4.90
CA VAL A 253 -9.47 11.61 -5.90
C VAL A 253 -9.88 12.84 -6.70
N ARG A 254 -11.18 13.01 -7.05
CA ARG A 254 -11.67 14.22 -7.73
C ARG A 254 -11.49 15.47 -6.88
N LEU A 255 -11.81 15.41 -5.58
CA LEU A 255 -11.64 16.56 -4.68
C LEU A 255 -10.17 16.94 -4.51
N VAL A 256 -9.28 15.97 -4.38
CA VAL A 256 -7.82 16.22 -4.34
C VAL A 256 -7.34 16.92 -5.60
N VAL A 257 -7.75 16.43 -6.76
CA VAL A 257 -7.36 17.00 -8.06
C VAL A 257 -7.98 18.38 -8.28
N ASP A 258 -9.25 18.56 -7.91
CA ASP A 258 -9.95 19.84 -8.01
C ASP A 258 -9.31 20.92 -7.14
N SER A 259 -8.96 20.55 -5.91
CA SER A 259 -8.26 21.45 -4.99
C SER A 259 -6.91 21.90 -5.52
N ALA A 260 -6.13 20.98 -6.10
CA ALA A 260 -4.84 21.33 -6.71
C ALA A 260 -5.00 22.31 -7.89
N MET A 261 -6.02 22.10 -8.75
CA MET A 261 -6.28 22.97 -9.90
C MET A 261 -6.88 24.33 -9.52
N ASN A 262 -7.59 24.42 -8.40
CA ASN A 262 -8.17 25.69 -7.93
C ASN A 262 -7.12 26.55 -7.21
N SER A 263 -6.17 25.92 -6.52
CA SER A 263 -5.12 26.58 -5.75
C SER A 263 -3.93 27.03 -6.61
N MET A 264 -3.63 26.31 -7.67
CA MET A 264 -2.43 26.52 -8.49
C MET A 264 -2.77 26.48 -9.98
N GLU A 265 -1.98 27.17 -10.82
CA GLU A 265 -2.19 27.24 -12.27
C GLU A 265 -1.91 25.91 -12.97
N ALA A 266 -2.94 25.12 -13.26
CA ALA A 266 -2.80 23.86 -13.96
C ALA A 266 -2.40 24.09 -15.44
N PRO A 267 -1.22 23.59 -15.90
CA PRO A 267 -0.81 23.76 -17.30
C PRO A 267 -1.73 23.05 -18.31
N ASN A 268 -2.44 22.03 -17.87
CA ASN A 268 -3.41 21.26 -18.67
C ASN A 268 -4.70 21.01 -17.89
N PRO A 269 -5.61 22.00 -17.79
CA PRO A 269 -6.78 21.95 -16.93
C PRO A 269 -7.86 21.00 -17.48
N LEU A 270 -7.64 19.70 -17.36
CA LEU A 270 -8.63 18.69 -17.70
C LEU A 270 -9.79 18.72 -16.69
N PRO A 271 -11.04 18.58 -17.13
CA PRO A 271 -12.18 18.47 -16.22
C PRO A 271 -11.96 17.38 -15.17
N VAL A 272 -12.41 17.60 -13.92
CA VAL A 272 -12.28 16.62 -12.84
C VAL A 272 -13.02 15.31 -13.10
N SER A 273 -13.99 15.30 -14.02
CA SER A 273 -14.64 14.06 -14.50
C SER A 273 -13.78 13.24 -15.44
N ASN A 274 -12.72 13.83 -16.02
CA ASN A 274 -11.79 13.13 -16.91
C ASN A 274 -10.72 12.42 -16.08
N MET A 275 -11.06 11.24 -15.55
CA MET A 275 -10.18 10.37 -14.78
C MET A 275 -9.95 9.05 -15.50
N ILE A 276 -8.71 8.59 -15.58
CA ILE A 276 -8.35 7.31 -16.21
C ILE A 276 -7.69 6.31 -15.26
N TYR A 277 -7.28 6.73 -14.06
CA TYR A 277 -6.57 5.87 -13.11
C TYR A 277 -7.34 4.59 -12.78
N GLY A 278 -8.68 4.60 -12.81
CA GLY A 278 -9.50 3.41 -12.58
C GLY A 278 -9.20 2.25 -13.54
N TRP A 279 -8.80 2.55 -14.79
CA TRP A 279 -8.39 1.55 -15.76
C TRP A 279 -7.07 0.86 -15.37
N ASN A 280 -6.25 1.51 -14.55
CA ASN A 280 -5.05 0.88 -14.00
C ASN A 280 -5.40 -0.34 -13.13
N PHE A 281 -6.47 -0.27 -12.32
CA PHE A 281 -6.94 -1.43 -11.54
C PHE A 281 -7.39 -2.58 -12.44
N VAL A 282 -8.05 -2.27 -13.56
CA VAL A 282 -8.42 -3.30 -14.56
C VAL A 282 -7.17 -3.93 -15.17
N ALA A 283 -6.18 -3.13 -15.54
CA ALA A 283 -4.92 -3.61 -16.08
C ALA A 283 -4.17 -4.51 -15.07
N LEU A 284 -4.07 -4.08 -13.80
CA LEU A 284 -3.46 -4.87 -12.73
C LEU A 284 -4.23 -6.17 -12.45
N PHE A 285 -5.55 -6.16 -12.52
CA PHE A 285 -6.37 -7.36 -12.38
C PHE A 285 -6.05 -8.39 -13.47
N VAL A 286 -5.86 -7.94 -14.73
CA VAL A 286 -5.41 -8.80 -15.83
C VAL A 286 -4.02 -9.39 -15.55
N VAL A 287 -3.10 -8.60 -14.99
CA VAL A 287 -1.77 -9.08 -14.55
C VAL A 287 -1.91 -10.17 -13.49
N ILE A 288 -2.75 -9.97 -12.47
CA ILE A 288 -2.98 -10.95 -11.40
C ILE A 288 -3.51 -12.26 -11.97
N ILE A 289 -4.50 -12.21 -12.88
CA ILE A 289 -5.01 -13.42 -13.56
C ILE A 289 -3.86 -14.12 -14.30
N GLY A 290 -3.04 -13.36 -15.03
CA GLY A 290 -1.88 -13.91 -15.74
C GLY A 290 -0.89 -14.59 -14.78
N ILE A 291 -0.55 -13.96 -13.66
CA ILE A 291 0.36 -14.52 -12.65
C ILE A 291 -0.20 -15.82 -12.06
N VAL A 292 -1.45 -15.81 -11.64
CA VAL A 292 -2.10 -17.02 -11.07
C VAL A 292 -2.12 -18.16 -12.07
N MET A 293 -2.50 -17.88 -13.34
CA MET A 293 -2.45 -18.90 -14.39
C MET A 293 -1.02 -19.40 -14.63
N MET A 294 -0.04 -18.51 -14.64
CA MET A 294 1.37 -18.86 -14.82
C MET A 294 1.85 -19.80 -13.73
N LEU A 295 1.56 -19.48 -12.45
CA LEU A 295 1.92 -20.31 -11.31
C LEU A 295 1.40 -21.74 -11.44
N PHE A 296 0.11 -21.91 -11.79
CA PHE A 296 -0.46 -23.24 -12.00
C PHE A 296 0.15 -23.97 -13.18
N CYS A 297 0.39 -23.29 -14.31
CA CYS A 297 0.98 -23.89 -15.49
C CYS A 297 2.43 -24.31 -15.24
N VAL A 298 3.23 -23.47 -14.58
CA VAL A 298 4.62 -23.78 -14.22
C VAL A 298 4.66 -24.94 -13.25
N ALA A 299 3.81 -24.93 -12.20
CA ALA A 299 3.71 -26.03 -11.25
C ALA A 299 3.40 -27.37 -11.94
N ASP A 300 2.41 -27.37 -12.85
CA ASP A 300 2.00 -28.56 -13.59
C ASP A 300 3.12 -29.10 -14.49
N LEU A 301 3.80 -28.23 -15.24
CA LEU A 301 4.91 -28.61 -16.10
C LEU A 301 6.14 -29.09 -15.29
N LEU A 302 6.42 -28.47 -14.17
CA LEU A 302 7.50 -28.89 -13.26
C LEU A 302 7.22 -30.28 -12.67
N LEU A 303 5.97 -30.54 -12.24
CA LEU A 303 5.55 -31.84 -11.73
C LEU A 303 5.60 -32.94 -12.80
N ASP A 304 5.58 -32.59 -14.10
CA ASP A 304 5.75 -33.55 -15.20
C ASP A 304 7.22 -33.76 -15.58
N SER A 305 8.15 -33.03 -14.98
CA SER A 305 9.59 -33.19 -15.23
C SER A 305 10.18 -34.38 -14.47
N ASP A 306 11.29 -34.93 -14.97
CA ASP A 306 12.01 -36.04 -14.31
C ASP A 306 12.45 -35.64 -12.89
N LEU A 307 12.75 -34.35 -12.66
CA LEU A 307 13.21 -33.86 -11.36
C LEU A 307 12.08 -33.91 -10.30
N PHE A 308 10.87 -33.47 -10.65
CA PHE A 308 9.78 -33.30 -9.68
C PHE A 308 8.63 -34.29 -9.81
N SER A 309 8.62 -35.17 -10.83
CA SER A 309 7.57 -36.19 -11.01
C SER A 309 7.38 -37.11 -9.80
N SER A 310 8.45 -37.35 -9.04
CA SER A 310 8.38 -38.10 -7.78
C SER A 310 7.60 -37.43 -6.65
N LEU A 311 7.26 -36.14 -6.78
CA LEU A 311 6.37 -35.42 -5.83
C LEU A 311 4.88 -35.75 -6.07
N LYS A 312 4.52 -36.34 -7.20
CA LYS A 312 3.17 -36.85 -7.47
C LYS A 312 2.95 -38.14 -6.68
N LEU A 313 2.55 -38.00 -5.42
CA LEU A 313 2.31 -39.14 -4.55
C LEU A 313 0.92 -39.74 -4.79
N PRO A 314 0.76 -41.08 -4.70
CA PRO A 314 -0.54 -41.71 -4.67
C PRO A 314 -1.28 -41.28 -3.40
N ALA A 315 -2.63 -41.33 -3.43
CA ALA A 315 -3.42 -41.05 -2.25
C ALA A 315 -3.04 -42.00 -1.09
N PRO A 316 -2.90 -41.47 0.15
CA PRO A 316 -2.55 -42.29 1.29
C PRO A 316 -3.67 -43.30 1.60
N GLN A 317 -3.30 -44.49 2.10
CA GLN A 317 -4.25 -45.53 2.49
C GLN A 317 -5.19 -45.06 3.62
N VAL A 318 -4.66 -44.28 4.55
CA VAL A 318 -5.41 -43.65 5.65
C VAL A 318 -5.30 -42.14 5.52
N THR A 319 -6.43 -41.48 5.34
CA THR A 319 -6.50 -40.02 5.33
C THR A 319 -6.45 -39.45 6.73
N ALA A 320 -5.62 -38.42 6.93
CA ALA A 320 -5.47 -37.79 8.24
C ALA A 320 -6.72 -36.96 8.65
N GLY A 321 -7.49 -36.45 7.69
CA GLY A 321 -8.60 -35.53 7.94
C GLY A 321 -9.88 -36.19 8.47
N PHE A 322 -10.76 -35.35 8.99
CA PHE A 322 -12.17 -35.71 9.24
C PHE A 322 -12.96 -35.63 7.93
N ALA A 323 -14.08 -36.38 7.86
CA ALA A 323 -15.00 -36.27 6.76
C ALA A 323 -15.50 -34.80 6.61
N PHE A 324 -15.62 -34.34 5.39
CA PHE A 324 -16.05 -32.97 5.08
C PHE A 324 -17.41 -32.68 5.74
N LYS A 325 -17.53 -31.51 6.35
CA LYS A 325 -18.70 -31.03 7.13
C LYS A 325 -19.07 -31.88 8.38
N SER A 326 -18.24 -32.83 8.79
CA SER A 326 -18.45 -33.51 10.09
C SER A 326 -18.15 -32.56 11.26
N LYS A 327 -18.63 -32.90 12.45
CA LYS A 327 -18.33 -32.12 13.68
C LYS A 327 -16.83 -31.95 13.91
N GLY A 328 -16.05 -33.02 13.71
CA GLY A 328 -14.58 -32.95 13.82
C GLY A 328 -13.93 -32.00 12.79
N TRP A 329 -14.46 -32.01 11.56
CA TRP A 329 -13.99 -31.08 10.51
C TRP A 329 -14.24 -29.63 10.92
N TRP A 330 -15.44 -29.28 11.40
CA TRP A 330 -15.74 -27.91 11.83
C TRP A 330 -14.92 -27.47 13.04
N ILE A 331 -14.71 -28.38 14.01
CA ILE A 331 -13.85 -28.07 15.18
C ILE A 331 -12.43 -27.77 14.74
N CYS A 332 -11.84 -28.61 13.88
CA CYS A 332 -10.50 -28.36 13.36
C CYS A 332 -10.43 -27.07 12.55
N ALA A 333 -11.42 -26.81 11.70
CA ALA A 333 -11.48 -25.57 10.92
C ALA A 333 -11.55 -24.33 11.83
N ALA A 334 -12.37 -24.37 12.87
CA ALA A 334 -12.47 -23.29 13.84
C ALA A 334 -11.13 -23.05 14.59
N ILE A 335 -10.49 -24.13 15.06
CA ILE A 335 -9.19 -24.01 15.75
C ILE A 335 -8.12 -23.44 14.82
N LEU A 336 -8.05 -23.93 13.57
CA LEU A 336 -7.09 -23.43 12.59
C LEU A 336 -7.32 -21.96 12.20
N ALA A 337 -8.58 -21.49 12.22
CA ALA A 337 -8.90 -20.08 12.01
C ALA A 337 -8.56 -19.21 13.24
N LEU A 338 -8.74 -19.74 14.45
CA LEU A 338 -8.47 -19.03 15.70
C LEU A 338 -6.97 -18.84 15.96
N ILE A 339 -6.13 -19.81 15.59
CA ILE A 339 -4.67 -19.73 15.82
C ILE A 339 -4.07 -18.44 15.26
N PRO A 340 -4.17 -18.11 13.94
CA PRO A 340 -3.61 -16.89 13.42
C PRO A 340 -4.27 -15.63 14.01
N ALA A 341 -5.57 -15.67 14.31
CA ALA A 341 -6.27 -14.55 14.94
C ALA A 341 -5.73 -14.25 16.34
N LEU A 342 -5.49 -15.27 17.17
CA LEU A 342 -4.94 -15.10 18.52
C LEU A 342 -3.49 -14.62 18.52
N PHE A 343 -2.70 -15.01 17.52
CA PHE A 343 -1.31 -14.61 17.40
C PHE A 343 -1.11 -13.29 16.65
N PHE A 344 -2.17 -12.68 16.14
CA PHE A 344 -2.06 -11.43 15.36
C PHE A 344 -1.41 -10.32 16.19
N PHE A 345 -2.05 -9.89 17.26
CA PHE A 345 -1.54 -8.79 18.09
C PHE A 345 -0.19 -9.10 18.76
N PRO A 346 0.01 -10.26 19.41
CA PRO A 346 1.32 -10.57 19.99
C PRO A 346 2.44 -10.64 18.94
N GLY A 347 2.17 -11.25 17.78
CA GLY A 347 3.15 -11.41 16.71
C GLY A 347 3.53 -10.08 16.08
N THR A 348 2.54 -9.25 15.73
CA THR A 348 2.77 -7.93 15.15
C THR A 348 3.50 -7.00 16.15
N ALA A 349 3.12 -7.03 17.43
CA ALA A 349 3.79 -6.21 18.46
C ALA A 349 5.28 -6.56 18.60
N VAL A 350 5.63 -7.86 18.61
CA VAL A 350 7.03 -8.30 18.65
C VAL A 350 7.76 -7.91 17.36
N GLY A 351 7.16 -8.13 16.20
CA GLY A 351 7.75 -7.80 14.90
C GLY A 351 8.02 -6.30 14.74
N ASN A 352 7.09 -5.46 15.17
CA ASN A 352 7.26 -4.00 15.12
C ASN A 352 8.44 -3.53 15.97
N GLN A 353 8.66 -4.13 17.14
CA GLN A 353 9.82 -3.82 17.98
C GLN A 353 11.14 -4.27 17.34
N MET A 354 11.13 -5.21 16.40
CA MET A 354 12.31 -5.68 15.67
C MET A 354 12.69 -4.78 14.49
N ALA A 355 11.83 -3.85 14.08
CA ALA A 355 12.05 -3.00 12.90
C ALA A 355 13.33 -2.16 12.98
N SER A 356 13.77 -1.78 14.18
CA SER A 356 15.04 -1.08 14.42
C SER A 356 16.29 -1.98 14.35
N ASN A 357 16.12 -3.30 14.17
CA ASN A 357 17.22 -4.24 14.14
C ASN A 357 17.79 -4.37 12.73
N LYS A 358 19.09 -4.21 12.55
CA LYS A 358 19.79 -4.33 11.25
C LYS A 358 19.54 -5.64 10.49
N LEU A 359 19.14 -6.72 11.18
CA LEU A 359 18.79 -8.01 10.57
C LEU A 359 17.37 -8.03 9.97
N PHE A 360 16.50 -7.12 10.37
CA PHE A 360 15.08 -7.09 9.99
C PHE A 360 14.67 -5.69 9.53
N GLN A 361 15.41 -5.13 8.59
CA GLN A 361 15.14 -3.80 8.00
C GLN A 361 14.03 -3.84 6.95
N LEU A 362 12.94 -4.55 7.25
CA LEU A 362 11.80 -4.63 6.32
C LEU A 362 10.71 -3.58 6.59
N GLY A 363 10.92 -2.71 7.60
CA GLY A 363 9.88 -1.81 8.12
C GLY A 363 9.04 -2.45 9.23
N THR A 364 8.20 -1.65 9.90
CA THR A 364 7.39 -2.09 11.05
C THR A 364 6.37 -3.14 10.65
N THR A 365 5.51 -2.82 9.70
CA THR A 365 4.42 -3.71 9.26
C THR A 365 4.91 -5.02 8.63
N PRO A 366 5.87 -5.05 7.69
CA PRO A 366 6.39 -6.30 7.16
C PRO A 366 7.01 -7.20 8.24
N ASN A 367 7.76 -6.66 9.19
CA ASN A 367 8.28 -7.42 10.33
C ASN A 367 7.16 -7.94 11.23
N GLY A 368 6.14 -7.12 11.48
CA GLY A 368 4.95 -7.53 12.22
C GLY A 368 4.29 -8.76 11.59
N PHE A 369 4.04 -8.73 10.28
CA PHE A 369 3.46 -9.86 9.55
C PHE A 369 4.38 -11.08 9.50
N LEU A 370 5.70 -10.91 9.38
CA LEU A 370 6.66 -12.00 9.42
C LEU A 370 6.58 -12.74 10.75
N ILE A 371 6.67 -12.04 11.87
CA ILE A 371 6.65 -12.67 13.21
C ILE A 371 5.27 -13.25 13.52
N TRP A 372 4.18 -12.58 13.14
CA TRP A 372 2.84 -13.15 13.22
C TRP A 372 2.71 -14.46 12.45
N SER A 373 3.25 -14.52 11.23
CA SER A 373 3.24 -15.73 10.41
C SER A 373 4.03 -16.87 11.05
N LEU A 374 5.20 -16.57 11.63
CA LEU A 374 6.02 -17.56 12.37
C LEU A 374 5.28 -18.06 13.62
N PHE A 375 4.68 -17.20 14.42
CA PHE A 375 3.89 -17.60 15.59
C PHE A 375 2.71 -18.46 15.18
N SER A 376 2.00 -18.08 14.12
CA SER A 376 0.89 -18.84 13.57
C SER A 376 1.34 -20.23 13.09
N ALA A 377 2.46 -20.29 12.37
CA ALA A 377 3.03 -21.57 11.91
C ALA A 377 3.42 -22.48 13.09
N CYS A 378 4.04 -21.94 14.13
CA CYS A 378 4.34 -22.69 15.36
C CYS A 378 3.07 -23.19 16.04
N GLY A 379 2.06 -22.34 16.19
CA GLY A 379 0.75 -22.71 16.77
C GLY A 379 0.05 -23.81 15.97
N MET A 380 0.05 -23.70 14.64
CA MET A 380 -0.50 -24.72 13.74
C MET A 380 0.28 -26.04 13.84
N LEU A 381 1.60 -25.99 13.95
CA LEU A 381 2.43 -27.19 14.15
C LEU A 381 2.12 -27.87 15.47
N VAL A 382 1.98 -27.12 16.56
CA VAL A 382 1.59 -27.67 17.88
C VAL A 382 0.20 -28.31 17.81
N PHE A 383 -0.76 -27.63 17.18
CA PHE A 383 -2.09 -28.20 16.96
C PHE A 383 -2.04 -29.48 16.13
N PHE A 384 -1.26 -29.49 15.07
CA PHE A 384 -1.11 -30.65 14.19
C PHE A 384 -0.49 -31.84 14.91
N LEU A 385 0.55 -31.64 15.73
CA LEU A 385 1.15 -32.68 16.56
C LEU A 385 0.16 -33.19 17.60
N ALA A 386 -0.54 -32.31 18.31
CA ALA A 386 -1.57 -32.69 19.26
C ALA A 386 -2.68 -33.52 18.58
N TYR A 387 -3.16 -33.07 17.42
CA TYR A 387 -4.14 -33.81 16.61
C TYR A 387 -3.62 -35.20 16.24
N HIS A 388 -2.37 -35.32 15.80
CA HIS A 388 -1.78 -36.61 15.45
C HIS A 388 -1.79 -37.57 16.64
N PHE A 389 -1.27 -37.15 17.80
CA PHE A 389 -1.13 -38.03 18.96
C PHE A 389 -2.49 -38.36 19.63
N MET A 390 -3.41 -37.40 19.66
CA MET A 390 -4.71 -37.60 20.30
C MET A 390 -5.71 -38.42 19.46
N TYR A 391 -5.65 -38.21 18.12
CA TYR A 391 -6.65 -38.73 17.20
C TYR A 391 -6.05 -39.51 16.01
N GLY A 392 -5.13 -38.90 15.27
CA GLY A 392 -4.58 -39.44 14.02
C GLY A 392 -3.94 -40.81 14.23
N LYS A 393 -3.09 -40.96 15.25
CA LYS A 393 -2.43 -42.24 15.59
C LYS A 393 -3.44 -43.35 15.88
N LYS A 394 -4.53 -43.05 16.55
CA LYS A 394 -5.60 -44.03 16.83
C LYS A 394 -6.35 -44.47 15.58
N LYS A 395 -6.41 -43.61 14.55
CA LYS A 395 -6.95 -43.93 13.22
C LYS A 395 -5.98 -44.68 12.31
N GLY A 396 -4.77 -44.93 12.73
CA GLY A 396 -3.75 -45.56 11.92
C GLY A 396 -3.00 -44.57 10.97
N CYS A 397 -3.13 -43.27 11.21
CA CYS A 397 -2.36 -42.28 10.45
C CYS A 397 -0.88 -42.41 10.75
N ASN A 398 -0.09 -42.37 9.71
CA ASN A 398 1.35 -42.38 9.75
C ASN A 398 1.91 -41.22 8.88
N VAL A 399 3.23 -41.15 8.69
CA VAL A 399 3.88 -40.10 7.92
C VAL A 399 3.40 -40.02 6.47
N SER A 400 2.98 -41.13 5.87
CA SER A 400 2.36 -41.12 4.53
C SER A 400 1.01 -40.45 4.48
N SER A 401 0.22 -40.51 5.58
CA SER A 401 -1.06 -39.79 5.71
C SER A 401 -0.90 -38.26 5.65
N TYR A 402 0.30 -37.76 5.89
CA TYR A 402 0.67 -36.33 5.89
C TYR A 402 1.54 -35.92 4.69
N GLY A 403 1.73 -36.82 3.73
CA GLY A 403 2.54 -36.53 2.54
C GLY A 403 4.06 -36.51 2.78
N LEU A 404 4.55 -37.00 3.93
CA LEU A 404 5.96 -37.04 4.28
C LEU A 404 6.64 -38.34 3.86
N ALA A 405 5.89 -39.29 3.29
CA ALA A 405 6.35 -40.56 2.76
C ALA A 405 5.39 -41.09 1.70
N THR A 406 5.76 -42.12 0.96
CA THR A 406 4.94 -42.74 -0.08
C THR A 406 4.26 -44.02 0.40
N GLY A 407 3.05 -44.28 -0.07
CA GLY A 407 2.35 -45.56 0.10
C GLY A 407 2.15 -45.94 1.57
N SER A 408 2.68 -47.13 1.96
CA SER A 408 2.62 -47.69 3.33
C SER A 408 3.89 -47.40 4.15
N ASP A 409 4.81 -46.62 3.64
CA ASP A 409 6.05 -46.32 4.35
C ASP A 409 5.82 -45.53 5.63
N THR A 410 6.49 -45.92 6.69
CA THR A 410 6.38 -45.32 8.02
C THR A 410 7.52 -44.38 8.37
N LYS A 411 8.53 -44.25 7.46
CA LYS A 411 9.67 -43.36 7.65
C LYS A 411 9.54 -42.10 6.85
N VAL A 412 9.93 -40.98 7.43
CA VAL A 412 10.01 -39.68 6.75
C VAL A 412 11.08 -39.73 5.66
N HIS A 413 10.73 -39.34 4.46
CA HIS A 413 11.65 -39.23 3.33
C HIS A 413 12.15 -37.78 3.20
N ILE A 414 13.28 -37.46 3.80
CA ILE A 414 13.89 -36.11 3.76
C ILE A 414 14.03 -35.60 2.33
N GLY A 415 14.38 -36.49 1.38
CA GLY A 415 14.50 -36.14 -0.04
C GLY A 415 13.22 -35.57 -0.65
N TYR A 416 12.02 -36.01 -0.22
CA TYR A 416 10.77 -35.43 -0.65
C TYR A 416 10.55 -34.06 -0.05
N ILE A 417 10.87 -33.87 1.24
CA ILE A 417 10.74 -32.58 1.92
C ILE A 417 11.62 -31.55 1.23
N VAL A 418 12.91 -31.89 1.00
CA VAL A 418 13.85 -30.99 0.31
C VAL A 418 13.37 -30.68 -1.11
N LYS A 419 12.92 -31.71 -1.86
CA LYS A 419 12.38 -31.52 -3.20
C LYS A 419 11.14 -30.63 -3.22
N SER A 420 10.24 -30.81 -2.25
CA SER A 420 9.03 -29.98 -2.11
C SER A 420 9.38 -28.53 -1.76
N ALA A 421 10.37 -28.34 -0.89
CA ALA A 421 10.87 -27.00 -0.55
C ALA A 421 11.49 -26.29 -1.77
N VAL A 422 12.34 -26.99 -2.54
CA VAL A 422 12.93 -26.46 -3.79
C VAL A 422 11.85 -26.17 -4.82
N PHE A 423 10.86 -27.05 -4.96
CA PHE A 423 9.72 -26.84 -5.85
C PHE A 423 8.93 -25.57 -5.46
N ALA A 424 8.64 -25.40 -4.17
CA ALA A 424 7.97 -24.21 -3.66
C ALA A 424 8.80 -22.94 -3.92
N LEU A 425 10.11 -22.97 -3.66
CA LEU A 425 11.02 -21.83 -3.91
C LEU A 425 11.11 -21.42 -5.39
N ILE A 426 10.91 -22.36 -6.33
CA ILE A 426 10.88 -22.04 -7.77
C ILE A 426 9.56 -21.34 -8.16
N LEU A 427 8.48 -21.60 -7.43
CA LEU A 427 7.18 -21.00 -7.71
C LEU A 427 7.00 -19.61 -7.06
N PHE A 428 7.76 -19.32 -6.01
CA PHE A 428 7.82 -18.01 -5.34
C PHE A 428 8.93 -17.13 -5.89
#